data_5937d6c2bebfd342e0479ff5da0c5011
#
_entry.id   5937d6c2bebfd342e0479ff5da0c5011
#
_cell.length_a   1.000
_cell.length_b   1.000
_cell.length_c   1.000
_cell.angle_alpha   90.00
_cell.angle_beta   90.00
_cell.angle_gamma   90.00
#
_symmetry.space_group_name_H-M   'P 1'
#
loop_
_entity.id
_entity.type
_entity.pdbx_description
1 polymer ?
#
loop_
_entity_poly.entity_id
_entity_poly.type
_entity_poly.pdbx_seq_one_letter_code
_entity_poly.pdbx_strand_id
1 'polypeptide(L)' 'MRALVSVSDKAGLVPFVNSLVSLGWEIIATGGTMKLLQENGIKVINISEVT' A
#
# COMPACT_ATOMS: atom_id res chain seq x y z
N MET A 1 -11.73 -5.58 3.05
CA MET A 1 -11.07 -6.20 1.90
C MET A 1 -9.58 -5.83 1.89
N ARG A 2 -8.77 -6.63 1.26
CA ARG A 2 -7.32 -6.43 1.20
C ARG A 2 -6.87 -6.21 -0.23
N ALA A 3 -5.93 -5.30 -0.40
CA ALA A 3 -5.33 -5.03 -1.71
C ALA A 3 -3.83 -5.28 -1.62
N LEU A 4 -3.34 -6.16 -2.47
CA LEU A 4 -1.90 -6.38 -2.61
C LEU A 4 -1.36 -5.39 -3.62
N VAL A 5 -0.49 -4.50 -3.17
CA VAL A 5 0.08 -3.46 -4.01
C VAL A 5 1.53 -3.82 -4.32
N SER A 6 1.81 -4.07 -5.59
CA SER A 6 3.14 -4.41 -6.04
C SER A 6 3.36 -3.78 -7.41
N VAL A 7 3.87 -2.55 -7.40
CA VAL A 7 4.07 -1.80 -8.63
C VAL A 7 5.49 -1.25 -8.68
N SER A 8 6.05 -1.21 -9.87
CA SER A 8 7.35 -0.62 -10.10
C SER A 8 7.23 0.87 -10.42
N ASP A 9 6.11 1.32 -10.95
CA ASP A 9 5.86 2.73 -11.25
C ASP A 9 5.17 3.37 -10.06
N LYS A 10 5.85 4.33 -9.45
CA LYS A 10 5.36 5.02 -8.26
C LYS A 10 4.59 6.29 -8.56
N ALA A 11 4.51 6.72 -9.80
CA ALA A 11 3.95 8.02 -10.16
C ALA A 11 2.47 8.12 -9.87
N GLY A 12 1.66 7.24 -9.90
CA GLY A 12 0.24 7.33 -9.56
C GLY A 12 -0.15 6.49 -8.36
N LEU A 13 0.85 5.94 -7.66
CA LEU A 13 0.61 4.95 -6.62
C LEU A 13 -0.09 5.55 -5.40
N VAL A 14 0.42 6.65 -4.89
CA VAL A 14 -0.09 7.21 -3.64
C VAL A 14 -1.55 7.63 -3.75
N PRO A 15 -1.97 8.39 -4.78
CA PRO A 15 -3.38 8.73 -4.95
C PRO A 15 -4.27 7.50 -5.10
N PHE A 16 -3.80 6.49 -5.83
CA PHE A 16 -4.56 5.25 -6.01
C PHE A 16 -4.76 4.55 -4.67
N VAL A 17 -3.70 4.39 -3.90
CA VAL A 17 -3.77 3.72 -2.60
C VAL A 17 -4.63 4.50 -1.62
N ASN A 18 -4.53 5.83 -1.64
CA ASN A 18 -5.39 6.67 -0.79
C ASN A 18 -6.87 6.43 -1.09
N SER A 19 -7.22 6.25 -2.35
CA SER A 19 -8.60 5.93 -2.72
C SER A 19 -9.04 4.61 -2.11
N LEU A 20 -8.18 3.60 -2.14
CA LEU A 20 -8.49 2.30 -1.53
C LEU A 20 -8.68 2.42 -0.02
N VAL A 21 -7.80 3.16 0.64
CA VAL A 21 -7.89 3.36 2.09
C VAL A 21 -9.20 4.05 2.45
N SER A 22 -9.62 5.04 1.65
CA SER A 22 -10.89 5.73 1.86
C SER A 22 -12.09 4.79 1.76
N LEU A 23 -11.95 3.71 1.00
CA LEU A 23 -13.00 2.70 0.86
C LEU A 23 -12.94 1.63 1.94
N GLY A 24 -12.01 1.74 2.88
CA GLY A 24 -11.87 0.78 3.96
C GLY A 24 -11.03 -0.44 3.62
N TRP A 25 -10.22 -0.37 2.58
CA TRP A 25 -9.37 -1.48 2.19
C TRP A 25 -8.09 -1.53 3.02
N GLU A 26 -7.63 -2.73 3.32
CA GLU A 26 -6.32 -2.95 3.91
C GLU A 26 -5.29 -3.02 2.80
N ILE A 27 -4.15 -2.35 3.00
CA ILE A 27 -3.10 -2.28 1.98
C ILE A 27 -1.95 -3.19 2.41
N ILE A 28 -1.59 -4.10 1.53
CA ILE A 28 -0.48 -5.03 1.75
C ILE A 28 0.60 -4.74 0.71
N ALA A 29 1.83 -4.56 1.16
CA ALA A 29 2.94 -4.29 0.26
C ALA A 29 4.25 -4.74 0.87
N THR A 30 5.31 -4.79 0.08
CA THR A 30 6.65 -5.14 0.55
C THR A 30 7.70 -4.19 0.00
N GLY A 31 8.87 -4.20 0.60
CA GLY A 31 10.04 -3.50 0.08
C GLY A 31 9.83 -2.00 -0.06
N GLY A 32 10.29 -1.47 -1.18
CA GLY A 32 10.23 -0.03 -1.43
C GLY A 32 8.82 0.51 -1.53
N THR A 33 7.88 -0.28 -2.02
CA THR A 33 6.49 0.13 -2.11
C THR A 33 5.92 0.38 -0.72
N MET A 34 6.15 -0.54 0.21
CA MET A 34 5.70 -0.38 1.59
C MET A 34 6.30 0.88 2.21
N LYS A 35 7.60 1.08 2.02
CA LYS A 35 8.29 2.23 2.58
C LYS A 35 7.72 3.54 2.02
N LEU A 36 7.51 3.59 0.71
CA LEU A 36 6.95 4.78 0.08
C LEU A 36 5.58 5.13 0.65
N LEU A 37 4.73 4.14 0.79
CA LEU A 37 3.38 4.38 1.31
C LEU A 37 3.41 4.83 2.76
N GLN A 38 4.26 4.24 3.57
CA GLN A 38 4.41 4.64 4.97
C GLN A 38 4.92 6.07 5.09
N GLU A 39 5.85 6.47 4.23
CA GLU A 39 6.36 7.84 4.22
C GLU A 39 5.26 8.86 3.89
N ASN A 40 4.22 8.42 3.22
CA ASN A 40 3.08 9.27 2.87
C ASN A 40 1.93 9.14 3.87
N GLY A 41 2.19 8.56 5.03
CA GLY A 41 1.20 8.46 6.09
C GLY A 41 0.17 7.36 5.90
N ILE A 42 0.41 6.44 4.98
CA ILE A 42 -0.51 5.34 4.69
C ILE A 42 -0.13 4.13 5.51
N LYS A 43 -1.11 3.54 6.21
CA LYS A 43 -0.89 2.33 6.99
C LYS A 43 -0.81 1.14 6.05
N VAL A 44 0.31 0.43 6.08
CA VAL A 44 0.57 -0.70 5.20
C VAL A 44 0.92 -1.93 6.02
N ILE A 45 0.41 -3.08 5.61
CA ILE A 45 0.72 -4.36 6.23
C ILE A 45 1.84 -5.02 5.42
N ASN A 46 2.89 -5.45 6.10
CA ASN A 46 3.96 -6.18 5.44
C ASN A 46 3.43 -7.57 5.04
N ILE A 47 3.68 -7.97 3.79
CA ILE A 47 3.17 -9.24 3.30
C ILE A 47 3.65 -10.43 4.14
N SER A 48 4.82 -10.33 4.75
CA SER A 48 5.34 -11.40 5.59
C SER A 48 4.51 -11.59 6.86
N GLU A 49 3.72 -10.61 7.25
CA GLU A 49 2.85 -10.70 8.43
C GLU A 49 1.52 -11.37 8.11
N VAL A 50 1.21 -11.58 6.84
CA VAL A 50 -0.06 -12.15 6.41
C VAL A 50 -0.02 -13.68 6.37
N THR A 51 1.16 -14.26 6.25
CA THR A 51 1.31 -15.71 6.16
C THR A 51 1.39 -16.40 7.53
#